data_533b2300a2b0556ca042537dc1c658e4
#
_entry.id   533b2300a2b0556ca042537dc1c658e4
#
_cell.length_a   1.000
_cell.length_b   1.000
_cell.length_c   1.000
_cell.angle_alpha   90.00
_cell.angle_beta   90.00
_cell.angle_gamma   90.00
#
_symmetry.space_group_name_H-M   'P 1'
#
loop_
_entity.id
_entity.type
_entity.pdbx_description
1 polymer ?
#
loop_
_entity_poly.entity_id
_entity_poly.type
_entity_poly.pdbx_seq_one_letter_code
_entity_poly.pdbx_strand_id
1 'polypeptide(L)' 'MILKVELTQPDLEMAVRLFLKHEHGLNIPPEGDILFWTIQPENGIPQTMATYDVELEP' A
#
# COMPACT_ATOMS: atom_id res chain seq x y z
N MET A 1 6.95 7.20 -28.12
CA MET A 1 7.61 6.13 -27.35
C MET A 1 6.87 5.89 -26.05
N ILE A 2 6.59 4.65 -25.75
CA ILE A 2 5.90 4.29 -24.52
C ILE A 2 6.92 3.69 -23.56
N LEU A 3 6.98 4.23 -22.35
CA LEU A 3 7.81 3.68 -21.28
C LEU A 3 6.93 2.92 -20.31
N LYS A 4 7.19 1.63 -20.16
CA LYS A 4 6.46 0.78 -19.23
C LYS A 4 7.33 0.51 -18.01
N VAL A 5 6.79 0.82 -16.83
CA VAL A 5 7.47 0.56 -15.57
C VAL A 5 6.70 -0.52 -14.84
N GLU A 6 7.38 -1.59 -14.45
CA GLU A 6 6.76 -2.68 -13.71
C GLU A 6 7.24 -2.65 -12.26
N LEU A 7 6.30 -2.71 -11.33
CA LEU A 7 6.61 -2.69 -9.91
C LEU A 7 6.28 -4.05 -9.31
N THR A 8 7.21 -4.56 -8.53
CA THR A 8 6.99 -5.80 -7.78
C THR A 8 6.25 -5.50 -6.48
N GLN A 9 5.81 -6.55 -5.78
CA GLN A 9 5.16 -6.37 -4.50
C GLN A 9 6.06 -5.68 -3.46
N PRO A 10 7.35 -6.04 -3.32
CA PRO A 10 8.23 -5.28 -2.45
C PRO A 10 8.33 -3.80 -2.80
N ASP A 11 8.32 -3.47 -4.09
CA ASP A 11 8.34 -2.07 -4.52
C ASP A 11 7.08 -1.34 -4.06
N LEU A 12 5.91 -2.00 -4.19
CA LEU A 12 4.64 -1.42 -3.76
C LEU A 12 4.60 -1.23 -2.25
N GLU A 13 5.12 -2.21 -1.49
CA GLU A 13 5.20 -2.08 -0.05
C GLU A 13 6.06 -0.89 0.36
N MET A 14 7.19 -0.71 -0.31
CA MET A 14 8.05 0.43 -0.03
C MET A 14 7.35 1.75 -0.35
N ALA A 15 6.60 1.80 -1.45
CA ALA A 15 5.86 2.99 -1.82
C ALA A 15 4.82 3.34 -0.75
N VAL A 16 4.11 2.34 -0.21
CA VAL A 16 3.15 2.57 0.86
C VAL A 16 3.84 3.08 2.12
N ARG A 17 4.98 2.48 2.48
CA ARG A 17 5.75 2.92 3.65
C ARG A 17 6.18 4.38 3.53
N LEU A 18 6.69 4.75 2.36
CA LEU A 18 7.13 6.12 2.10
C LEU A 18 5.96 7.10 2.14
N PHE A 19 4.84 6.72 1.56
CA PHE A 19 3.64 7.55 1.55
C PHE A 19 3.16 7.82 2.99
N LEU A 20 3.06 6.77 3.80
CA LEU A 20 2.60 6.92 5.18
C LEU A 20 3.57 7.74 6.01
N LYS A 21 4.86 7.59 5.77
CA LYS A 21 5.87 8.36 6.48
C LYS A 21 5.79 9.85 6.12
N HIS A 22 5.70 10.17 4.84
CA HIS A 22 5.72 11.55 4.38
C HIS A 22 4.40 12.27 4.60
N GLU A 23 3.27 11.59 4.38
CA GLU A 23 1.96 12.24 4.47
C GLU A 23 1.35 12.18 5.85
N HIS A 24 1.65 11.16 6.63
CA HIS A 24 1.01 10.95 7.94
C HIS A 24 2.00 10.83 9.09
N GLY A 25 3.29 10.87 8.82
CA GLY A 25 4.29 10.75 9.87
C GLY A 25 4.33 9.38 10.53
N LEU A 26 3.81 8.35 9.86
CA LEU A 26 3.77 7.00 10.40
C LEU A 26 4.98 6.19 9.92
N ASN A 27 5.67 5.57 10.87
CA ASN A 27 6.78 4.68 10.56
C ASN A 27 6.33 3.24 10.77
N ILE A 28 6.29 2.47 9.67
CA ILE A 28 5.93 1.07 9.73
C ILE A 28 7.20 0.28 10.05
N PRO A 29 7.21 -0.55 11.10
CA PRO A 29 8.38 -1.37 11.41
C PRO A 29 8.65 -2.38 10.29
N PRO A 30 9.90 -2.86 10.18
CA PRO A 30 10.24 -3.83 9.12
C PRO A 30 9.39 -5.09 9.14
N GLU A 31 8.93 -5.51 10.32
CA GLU A 31 8.08 -6.68 10.48
C GLU A 31 6.59 -6.40 10.22
N GLY A 32 6.25 -5.14 9.98
CA GLY A 32 4.85 -4.79 9.74
C GLY A 32 4.38 -5.29 8.38
N ASP A 33 3.21 -5.91 8.36
CA ASP A 33 2.63 -6.47 7.14
C ASP A 33 1.64 -5.51 6.51
N ILE A 34 1.87 -5.22 5.24
CA ILE A 34 0.95 -4.44 4.44
C ILE A 34 0.17 -5.41 3.56
N LEU A 35 -1.16 -5.38 3.67
CA LEU A 35 -2.02 -6.27 2.91
C LEU A 35 -2.57 -5.55 1.70
N PHE A 36 -2.48 -6.19 0.54
CA PHE A 36 -3.03 -5.68 -0.70
C PHE A 36 -4.23 -6.52 -1.10
N TRP A 37 -5.30 -5.87 -1.51
CA TRP A 37 -6.52 -6.56 -1.91
C TRP A 37 -7.27 -5.75 -2.95
N THR A 38 -8.11 -6.45 -3.71
CA THR A 38 -8.84 -5.85 -4.82
C THR A 38 -10.32 -5.88 -4.53
N ILE A 39 -10.97 -4.74 -4.72
CA ILE A 39 -12.41 -4.63 -4.63
C ILE A 39 -12.96 -4.65 -6.05
N GLN A 40 -13.95 -5.52 -6.28
CA GLN A 40 -14.65 -5.60 -7.57
C GLN A 40 -16.07 -5.09 -7.37
N PRO A 41 -16.33 -3.80 -7.64
CA PRO A 41 -17.71 -3.32 -7.54
C PRO A 41 -18.57 -3.90 -8.66
N GLU A 42 -19.87 -3.96 -8.40
CA GLU A 42 -20.83 -4.59 -9.31
C GLU A 42 -20.81 -3.96 -10.71
N ASN A 43 -20.74 -2.64 -10.76
CA ASN A 43 -20.77 -1.89 -12.01
C ASN A 43 -19.61 -0.94 -12.13
N GLY A 44 -18.41 -1.38 -11.75
CA GLY A 44 -17.29 -0.48 -11.73
C GLY A 44 -15.97 -1.12 -12.08
N ILE A 45 -14.94 -0.28 -12.06
CA ILE A 45 -13.58 -0.71 -12.35
C ILE A 45 -12.99 -1.31 -11.07
N PRO A 46 -12.31 -2.48 -11.16
CA PRO A 46 -11.64 -3.04 -9.99
C PRO A 46 -10.64 -2.06 -9.40
N GLN A 47 -10.62 -1.96 -8.08
CA GLN A 47 -9.69 -1.09 -7.36
C GLN A 47 -8.81 -1.90 -6.44
N THR A 48 -7.51 -1.65 -6.49
CA THR A 48 -6.57 -2.26 -5.57
C THR A 48 -6.35 -1.35 -4.38
N MET A 49 -6.44 -1.93 -3.20
CA MET A 49 -6.26 -1.19 -1.95
C MET A 49 -5.18 -1.83 -1.12
N ALA A 50 -4.56 -1.03 -0.28
CA ALA A 50 -3.58 -1.51 0.69
C ALA A 50 -4.06 -1.14 2.08
N THR A 51 -3.91 -2.06 3.02
CA THR A 51 -4.26 -1.80 4.42
C THR A 51 -3.09 -2.14 5.33
N TYR A 52 -2.96 -1.36 6.37
CA TYR A 52 -1.98 -1.60 7.42
C TYR A 52 -2.65 -1.29 8.76
N ASP A 53 -2.61 -2.27 9.66
CA ASP A 53 -3.19 -2.10 10.99
C ASP A 53 -2.16 -1.47 11.91
N VAL A 54 -2.49 -0.27 12.41
CA VAL A 54 -1.63 0.41 13.38
C VAL A 54 -2.07 0.01 14.77
N GLU A 55 -1.15 -0.61 15.52
CA GLU A 55 -1.43 -0.93 16.91
C GLU A 55 -1.17 0.30 17.76
N LEU A 56 -2.22 0.77 18.42
CA LEU A 56 -2.11 1.88 19.35
C LEU A 56 -1.99 1.29 20.75
N GLU A 57 -0.87 1.58 21.41
CA GLU A 57 -0.70 1.15 22.78
C GLU A 57 -1.59 2.00 23.69
N PRO A 58 -2.26 1.37 24.66
CA PRO A 58 -3.12 2.10 25.60
C PRO A 58 -2.36 3.07 26.49
#